data_debf5cf1c5707215559ebf88477f018e
#
_entry.id   debf5cf1c5707215559ebf88477f018e
#
_cell.length_a   1.000
_cell.length_b   1.000
_cell.length_c   1.000
_cell.angle_alpha   90.00
_cell.angle_beta   90.00
_cell.angle_gamma   90.00
#
_symmetry.space_group_name_H-M   'P 1'
#
loop_
_entity.id
_entity.type
_entity.pdbx_description
1 polymer ?
#
loop_
_entity_poly.entity_id
_entity_poly.type
_entity_poly.pdbx_seq_one_letter_code
_entity_poly.pdbx_strand_id
1 'polypeptide(L)'
;ILYDKNLKQIGIFNMVSVSLIPILIGIISSPIYNSKIDFDYLKQQIIANGPIQAYFTNRSGQYAMFQMVGLFFIGLFLIYIVWSDLYIIAILNVTMEKKGQKFWRLLLKWTCGKSKEGGKHIKSGIILIAISIIMTIGILPYILFLIQQSSQMS
;
A
#
# COMPACT_ATOMS: atom_id res chain seq x y z
N ILE A 1 -31.16 7.35 -0.72
CA ILE A 1 -30.86 7.11 0.72
C ILE A 1 -29.71 6.09 0.86
N LEU A 2 -29.74 4.94 0.23
CA LEU A 2 -28.64 3.93 0.28
C LEU A 2 -27.34 4.42 -0.38
N TYR A 3 -27.48 5.20 -1.43
CA TYR A 3 -26.40 5.79 -2.19
C TYR A 3 -25.60 6.83 -1.37
N ASP A 4 -26.30 7.67 -0.63
CA ASP A 4 -25.71 8.71 0.23
C ASP A 4 -24.90 8.10 1.40
N LYS A 5 -25.41 7.02 2.00
CA LYS A 5 -24.71 6.29 3.07
C LYS A 5 -23.39 5.67 2.61
N ASN A 6 -23.38 5.06 1.42
CA ASN A 6 -22.17 4.44 0.87
C ASN A 6 -21.09 5.47 0.54
N LEU A 7 -21.46 6.61 -0.04
CA LEU A 7 -20.53 7.69 -0.33
C LEU A 7 -19.89 8.26 0.93
N LYS A 8 -20.71 8.50 1.97
CA LYS A 8 -20.21 8.96 3.26
C LYS A 8 -19.23 7.99 3.90
N GLN A 9 -19.52 6.68 3.84
CA GLN A 9 -18.61 5.65 4.36
C GLN A 9 -17.28 5.60 3.60
N ILE A 10 -17.29 5.69 2.28
CA ILE A 10 -16.09 5.75 1.45
C ILE A 10 -15.28 7.00 1.77
N GLY A 11 -15.92 8.17 1.88
CA GLY A 11 -15.26 9.43 2.22
C GLY A 11 -14.58 9.38 3.60
N ILE A 12 -15.26 8.88 4.62
CA ILE A 12 -14.68 8.70 5.96
C ILE A 12 -13.51 7.73 5.92
N PHE A 13 -13.65 6.59 5.22
CA PHE A 13 -12.56 5.62 5.05
C PHE A 13 -11.34 6.26 4.40
N ASN A 14 -11.51 7.03 3.33
CA ASN A 14 -10.41 7.72 2.65
C ASN A 14 -9.73 8.74 3.57
N MET A 15 -10.47 9.55 4.32
CA MET A 15 -9.90 10.50 5.28
C MET A 15 -9.06 9.81 6.35
N VAL A 16 -9.58 8.75 6.97
CA VAL A 16 -8.85 7.96 7.95
C VAL A 16 -7.60 7.32 7.32
N SER A 17 -7.73 6.80 6.12
CA SER A 17 -6.63 6.16 5.39
C SER A 17 -5.49 7.13 5.07
N VAL A 18 -5.80 8.34 4.62
CA VAL A 18 -4.79 9.38 4.36
C VAL A 18 -4.03 9.74 5.63
N SER A 19 -4.71 9.80 6.78
CA SER A 19 -4.06 10.08 8.06
C SER A 19 -3.12 8.97 8.54
N LEU A 20 -3.30 7.73 8.07
CA LEU A 20 -2.39 6.62 8.37
C LEU A 20 -1.10 6.62 7.54
N ILE A 21 -1.06 7.31 6.41
CA ILE A 21 0.11 7.31 5.52
C ILE A 21 1.39 7.83 6.21
N PRO A 22 1.39 8.95 6.96
CA PRO A 22 2.57 9.39 7.69
C PRO A 22 3.08 8.35 8.69
N ILE A 23 2.15 7.62 9.32
CA ILE A 23 2.49 6.54 10.28
C ILE A 23 3.17 5.38 9.54
N LEU A 24 2.64 4.99 8.38
CA LEU A 24 3.23 3.95 7.54
C LEU A 24 4.64 4.35 7.06
N ILE A 25 4.82 5.59 6.64
CA ILE A 25 6.13 6.13 6.25
C ILE A 25 7.10 6.12 7.45
N GLY A 26 6.62 6.47 8.64
CA GLY A 26 7.40 6.41 9.88
C GLY A 26 7.86 4.98 10.21
N ILE A 27 7.01 3.98 10.01
CA ILE A 27 7.33 2.56 10.22
C ILE A 27 8.42 2.10 9.23
N ILE A 28 8.39 2.57 7.99
CA ILE A 28 9.40 2.24 6.97
C ILE A 28 10.76 2.81 7.36
N SER A 29 10.79 4.05 7.85
CA SER A 29 12.04 4.71 8.26
C SER A 29 12.62 4.15 9.57
N SER A 30 11.79 3.53 10.41
CA SER A 30 12.20 2.91 11.68
C SER A 30 11.48 1.56 11.86
N PRO A 31 11.97 0.48 11.22
CA PRO A 31 11.35 -0.82 11.30
C PRO A 31 11.28 -1.32 12.75
N ILE A 32 10.10 -1.81 13.16
CA ILE A 32 9.84 -2.29 14.54
C ILE A 32 10.71 -3.51 14.86
N TYR A 33 10.89 -4.40 13.89
CA TYR A 33 11.80 -5.55 14.01
C TYR A 33 13.18 -5.15 13.54
N ASN A 34 13.98 -4.74 14.50
CA ASN A 34 15.27 -4.09 14.38
C ASN A 34 16.27 -4.91 13.55
N SER A 35 16.35 -4.65 12.28
CA SER A 35 17.56 -4.88 11.51
C SER A 35 17.80 -3.62 10.70
N LYS A 36 18.71 -2.82 11.21
CA LYS A 36 19.23 -1.71 10.42
C LYS A 36 19.73 -2.31 9.12
N ILE A 37 19.18 -1.82 8.01
CA ILE A 37 19.70 -2.18 6.69
C ILE A 37 21.10 -1.58 6.62
N ASP A 38 22.09 -2.43 6.56
CA ASP A 38 23.46 -2.01 6.28
C ASP A 38 23.59 -1.84 4.76
N PHE A 39 23.40 -0.61 4.30
CA PHE A 39 23.47 -0.28 2.89
C PHE A 39 24.89 -0.45 2.32
N ASP A 40 25.93 -0.21 3.13
CA ASP A 40 27.31 -0.35 2.67
C ASP A 40 27.66 -1.83 2.47
N TYR A 41 27.25 -2.67 3.41
CA TYR A 41 27.40 -4.11 3.28
C TYR A 41 26.57 -4.66 2.09
N LEU A 42 25.32 -4.20 1.93
CA LEU A 42 24.49 -4.60 0.81
C LEU A 42 25.11 -4.20 -0.53
N LYS A 43 25.67 -2.99 -0.64
CA LYS A 43 26.37 -2.53 -1.84
C LYS A 43 27.59 -3.40 -2.17
N GLN A 44 28.39 -3.77 -1.17
CA GLN A 44 29.52 -4.68 -1.36
C GLN A 44 29.06 -6.06 -1.85
N GLN A 45 27.98 -6.60 -1.29
CA GLN A 45 27.41 -7.88 -1.73
C GLN A 45 26.85 -7.82 -3.15
N ILE A 46 26.25 -6.71 -3.55
CA ILE A 46 25.75 -6.51 -4.94
C ILE A 46 26.93 -6.52 -5.92
N ILE A 47 28.04 -5.88 -5.56
CA ILE A 47 29.23 -5.83 -6.41
C ILE A 47 29.90 -7.20 -6.50
N ALA A 48 29.99 -7.93 -5.39
CA ALA A 48 30.68 -9.21 -5.32
C ALA A 48 29.88 -10.38 -5.93
N ASN A 49 28.58 -10.44 -5.67
CA ASN A 49 27.73 -11.61 -5.95
C ASN A 49 26.58 -11.32 -6.93
N GLY A 50 26.47 -10.07 -7.37
CA GLY A 50 25.35 -9.62 -8.20
C GLY A 50 24.07 -9.28 -7.39
N PRO A 51 23.16 -8.48 -7.97
CA PRO A 51 22.00 -7.96 -7.25
C PRO A 51 21.03 -9.06 -6.82
N ILE A 52 20.77 -10.05 -7.66
CA ILE A 52 19.80 -11.12 -7.33
C ILE A 52 20.26 -11.87 -6.09
N GLN A 53 21.51 -12.34 -6.07
CA GLN A 53 22.04 -13.08 -4.94
C GLN A 53 22.11 -12.22 -3.66
N ALA A 54 22.56 -10.97 -3.76
CA ALA A 54 22.61 -10.06 -2.62
C ALA A 54 21.24 -9.82 -1.97
N TYR A 55 20.18 -9.68 -2.76
CA TYR A 55 18.83 -9.46 -2.22
C TYR A 55 18.18 -10.73 -1.63
N PHE A 56 18.49 -11.91 -2.12
CA PHE A 56 17.85 -13.14 -1.66
C PHE A 56 18.61 -13.88 -0.56
N THR A 57 19.95 -13.80 -0.52
CA THR A 57 20.75 -14.55 0.44
C THR A 57 21.13 -13.73 1.68
N ASN A 58 21.14 -12.40 1.57
CA ASN A 58 21.55 -11.53 2.65
C ASN A 58 20.34 -10.97 3.40
N ARG A 59 20.41 -10.96 4.73
CA ARG A 59 19.38 -10.41 5.62
C ARG A 59 19.04 -8.95 5.29
N SER A 60 20.06 -8.09 5.12
CA SER A 60 19.85 -6.68 4.73
C SER A 60 19.18 -6.55 3.36
N GLY A 61 19.54 -7.42 2.41
CA GLY A 61 18.92 -7.49 1.09
C GLY A 61 17.45 -7.91 1.14
N GLN A 62 17.14 -8.96 1.88
CA GLN A 62 15.77 -9.41 2.09
C GLN A 62 14.90 -8.31 2.72
N TYR A 63 15.44 -7.62 3.72
CA TYR A 63 14.76 -6.47 4.34
C TYR A 63 14.47 -5.36 3.33
N ALA A 64 15.48 -4.94 2.58
CA ALA A 64 15.33 -3.90 1.56
C ALA A 64 14.27 -4.30 0.51
N MET A 65 14.27 -5.56 0.07
CA MET A 65 13.30 -6.10 -0.87
C MET A 65 11.87 -6.02 -0.31
N PHE A 66 11.65 -6.47 0.92
CA PHE A 66 10.31 -6.41 1.53
C PHE A 66 9.84 -4.96 1.76
N GLN A 67 10.75 -4.05 2.11
CA GLN A 67 10.40 -2.64 2.22
C GLN A 67 10.02 -2.03 0.86
N MET A 68 10.73 -2.36 -0.22
CA MET A 68 10.36 -1.92 -1.58
C MET A 68 8.97 -2.44 -1.97
N VAL A 69 8.68 -3.71 -1.69
CA VAL A 69 7.36 -4.29 -1.93
C VAL A 69 6.29 -3.59 -1.10
N GLY A 70 6.57 -3.30 0.17
CA GLY A 70 5.67 -2.55 1.04
C GLY A 70 5.37 -1.14 0.49
N LEU A 71 6.40 -0.41 0.06
CA LEU A 71 6.26 0.89 -0.60
C LEU A 71 5.42 0.82 -1.88
N PHE A 72 5.62 -0.22 -2.67
CA PHE A 72 4.80 -0.45 -3.87
C PHE A 72 3.32 -0.60 -3.52
N PHE A 73 2.98 -1.39 -2.48
CA PHE A 73 1.59 -1.53 -2.03
C PHE A 73 1.02 -0.24 -1.44
N ILE A 74 1.82 0.58 -0.75
CA ILE A 74 1.41 1.92 -0.31
C ILE A 74 1.10 2.81 -1.53
N GLY A 75 1.93 2.76 -2.56
CA GLY A 75 1.69 3.47 -3.82
C GLY A 75 0.38 3.03 -4.50
N LEU A 76 0.13 1.73 -4.58
CA LEU A 76 -1.15 1.20 -5.09
C LEU A 76 -2.34 1.66 -4.25
N PHE A 77 -2.17 1.69 -2.94
CA PHE A 77 -3.21 2.16 -2.03
C PHE A 77 -3.51 3.66 -2.20
N LEU A 78 -2.49 4.50 -2.40
CA LEU A 78 -2.67 5.91 -2.72
C LEU A 78 -3.43 6.12 -4.03
N ILE A 79 -3.05 5.40 -5.09
CA ILE A 79 -3.77 5.42 -6.38
C ILE A 79 -5.24 5.03 -6.16
N TYR A 80 -5.48 4.05 -5.32
CA TYR A 80 -6.82 3.58 -5.00
C TYR A 80 -7.66 4.66 -4.27
N ILE A 81 -7.08 5.39 -3.31
CA ILE A 81 -7.75 6.51 -2.63
C ILE A 81 -8.09 7.62 -3.64
N VAL A 82 -7.11 8.05 -4.45
CA VAL A 82 -7.32 9.09 -5.46
C VAL A 82 -8.44 8.70 -6.43
N TRP A 83 -8.46 7.45 -6.88
CA TRP A 83 -9.51 6.94 -7.76
C TRP A 83 -10.89 6.98 -7.12
N SER A 84 -10.95 6.65 -5.84
CA SER A 84 -12.16 6.70 -5.02
C SER A 84 -12.67 8.12 -4.82
N ASP A 85 -11.77 9.07 -4.55
CA ASP A 85 -12.13 10.48 -4.39
C ASP A 85 -12.61 11.09 -5.70
N LEU A 86 -11.97 10.76 -6.82
CA LEU A 86 -12.44 11.17 -8.15
C LEU A 86 -13.86 10.66 -8.43
N TYR A 87 -14.19 9.46 -8.01
CA TYR A 87 -15.55 8.92 -8.11
C TYR A 87 -16.55 9.73 -7.29
N ILE A 88 -16.22 10.04 -6.02
CA ILE A 88 -17.07 10.85 -5.14
C ILE A 88 -17.31 12.24 -5.76
N ILE A 89 -16.24 12.89 -6.21
CA ILE A 89 -16.30 14.22 -6.83
C ILE A 89 -17.15 14.20 -8.10
N ALA A 90 -16.98 13.18 -8.96
CA ALA A 90 -17.74 13.04 -10.19
C ALA A 90 -19.24 12.91 -9.91
N ILE A 91 -19.62 12.06 -8.95
CA ILE A 91 -21.01 11.89 -8.54
C ILE A 91 -21.59 13.20 -8.03
N LEU A 92 -20.92 13.87 -7.09
CA LEU A 92 -21.42 15.12 -6.51
C LEU A 92 -21.61 16.20 -7.58
N ASN A 93 -20.70 16.30 -8.55
CA ASN A 93 -20.83 17.31 -9.63
C ASN A 93 -21.92 16.94 -10.66
N VAL A 94 -22.16 15.65 -10.89
CA VAL A 94 -23.27 15.20 -11.74
C VAL A 94 -24.62 15.46 -11.06
N THR A 95 -24.74 15.16 -9.77
CA THR A 95 -25.99 15.36 -9.01
C THR A 95 -26.33 16.83 -8.76
N MET A 96 -25.30 17.68 -8.60
CA MET A 96 -25.47 19.12 -8.43
C MET A 96 -25.62 19.90 -9.74
N GLU A 97 -25.70 19.21 -10.87
CA GLU A 97 -25.84 19.81 -12.21
C GLU A 97 -24.83 20.90 -12.53
N LYS A 98 -23.61 20.79 -11.99
CA LYS A 98 -22.56 21.78 -12.21
C LYS A 98 -22.14 21.88 -13.68
N LYS A 99 -21.58 23.03 -14.05
CA LYS A 99 -21.03 23.25 -15.39
C LYS A 99 -20.06 22.14 -15.78
N GLY A 100 -20.06 21.71 -17.04
CA GLY A 100 -19.17 20.65 -17.52
C GLY A 100 -19.72 19.24 -17.37
N GLN A 101 -21.04 19.04 -17.38
CA GLN A 101 -21.71 17.75 -17.20
C GLN A 101 -21.15 16.61 -18.08
N LYS A 102 -20.71 16.91 -19.32
CA LYS A 102 -20.11 15.90 -20.20
C LYS A 102 -18.83 15.33 -19.61
N PHE A 103 -17.98 16.20 -19.03
CA PHE A 103 -16.72 15.80 -18.38
C PHE A 103 -17.01 14.96 -17.12
N TRP A 104 -17.90 15.41 -16.25
CA TRP A 104 -18.24 14.71 -15.01
C TRP A 104 -18.88 13.34 -15.26
N ARG A 105 -19.74 13.22 -16.27
CA ARG A 105 -20.32 11.93 -16.68
C ARG A 105 -19.26 11.00 -17.26
N LEU A 106 -18.31 11.51 -18.04
CA LEU A 106 -17.19 10.71 -18.55
C LEU A 106 -16.32 10.20 -17.40
N LEU A 107 -15.96 11.08 -16.46
CA LEU A 107 -15.18 10.73 -15.28
C LEU A 107 -15.92 9.69 -14.42
N LEU A 108 -17.21 9.87 -14.21
CA LEU A 108 -18.05 8.91 -13.50
C LEU A 108 -18.06 7.55 -14.19
N LYS A 109 -18.19 7.51 -15.52
CA LYS A 109 -18.13 6.26 -16.30
C LYS A 109 -16.79 5.55 -16.12
N TRP A 110 -15.71 6.30 -16.09
CA TRP A 110 -14.35 5.77 -15.89
C TRP A 110 -14.15 5.19 -14.48
N THR A 111 -14.64 5.89 -13.47
CA THR A 111 -14.45 5.52 -12.07
C THR A 111 -15.49 4.52 -11.55
N CYS A 112 -16.70 4.48 -12.15
CA CYS A 112 -17.84 3.68 -11.71
C CYS A 112 -17.63 2.16 -11.83
N GLY A 113 -16.69 1.70 -12.67
CA GLY A 113 -16.52 0.27 -12.95
C GLY A 113 -16.16 -0.59 -11.73
N LYS A 114 -15.60 -0.01 -10.67
CA LYS A 114 -15.14 -0.71 -9.47
C LYS A 114 -15.89 -0.34 -8.18
N SER A 115 -16.72 0.71 -8.20
CA SER A 115 -17.22 1.35 -6.98
C SER A 115 -18.71 1.08 -6.67
N LYS A 116 -19.39 0.23 -7.44
CA LYS A 116 -20.83 -0.03 -7.24
C LYS A 116 -21.19 -0.60 -5.86
N GLU A 117 -20.23 -1.18 -5.15
CA GLU A 117 -20.42 -1.77 -3.83
C GLU A 117 -19.42 -1.15 -2.84
N GLY A 118 -19.84 -0.12 -2.12
CA GLY A 118 -18.98 0.57 -1.13
C GLY A 118 -18.33 -0.37 -0.11
N GLY A 119 -18.98 -1.47 0.26
CA GLY A 119 -18.41 -2.47 1.16
C GLY A 119 -17.25 -3.25 0.57
N LYS A 120 -17.28 -3.58 -0.72
CA LYS A 120 -16.15 -4.23 -1.41
C LYS A 120 -14.97 -3.29 -1.56
N HIS A 121 -15.26 -2.02 -1.81
CA HIS A 121 -14.27 -0.98 -1.90
C HIS A 121 -13.48 -0.86 -0.59
N ILE A 122 -14.15 -0.67 0.55
CA ILE A 122 -13.50 -0.58 1.86
C ILE A 122 -12.68 -1.84 2.18
N LYS A 123 -13.21 -3.04 1.93
CA LYS A 123 -12.49 -4.29 2.13
C LYS A 123 -11.19 -4.36 1.33
N SER A 124 -11.22 -3.98 0.05
CA SER A 124 -10.01 -3.95 -0.79
C SER A 124 -8.96 -2.96 -0.26
N GLY A 125 -9.39 -1.79 0.21
CA GLY A 125 -8.49 -0.81 0.83
C GLY A 125 -7.85 -1.34 2.11
N ILE A 126 -8.63 -1.97 3.00
CA ILE A 126 -8.12 -2.60 4.23
C ILE A 126 -7.09 -3.68 3.91
N ILE A 127 -7.34 -4.52 2.90
CA ILE A 127 -6.39 -5.55 2.47
C ILE A 127 -5.07 -4.94 1.99
N LEU A 128 -5.12 -3.88 1.18
CA LEU A 128 -3.91 -3.19 0.72
C LEU A 128 -3.10 -2.59 1.86
N ILE A 129 -3.77 -1.94 2.83
CA ILE A 129 -3.11 -1.41 4.04
C ILE A 129 -2.48 -2.54 4.84
N ALA A 130 -3.21 -3.63 5.09
CA ALA A 130 -2.72 -4.76 5.87
C ALA A 130 -1.48 -5.39 5.23
N ILE A 131 -1.49 -5.61 3.91
CA ILE A 131 -0.33 -6.12 3.17
C ILE A 131 0.85 -5.14 3.29
N SER A 132 0.61 -3.84 3.11
CA SER A 132 1.65 -2.81 3.24
C SER A 132 2.31 -2.84 4.63
N ILE A 133 1.51 -2.93 5.69
CA ILE A 133 1.99 -3.02 7.07
C ILE A 133 2.84 -4.29 7.27
N ILE A 134 2.34 -5.45 6.87
CA ILE A 134 3.04 -6.73 7.03
C ILE A 134 4.39 -6.71 6.33
N MET A 135 4.44 -6.14 5.12
CA MET A 135 5.67 -6.04 4.32
C MET A 135 6.68 -5.06 4.93
N THR A 136 6.21 -3.93 5.45
CA THR A 136 7.10 -2.85 5.93
C THR A 136 7.60 -3.04 7.35
N ILE A 137 6.84 -3.70 8.22
CA ILE A 137 7.22 -3.96 9.63
C ILE A 137 8.45 -4.90 9.75
N GLY A 138 8.74 -5.68 8.71
CA GLY A 138 9.88 -6.59 8.72
C GLY A 138 9.63 -7.94 9.41
N ILE A 139 8.38 -8.29 9.68
CA ILE A 139 8.02 -9.61 10.24
C ILE A 139 8.44 -10.73 9.31
N LEU A 140 8.20 -10.61 8.00
CA LEU A 140 8.50 -11.66 7.03
C LEU A 140 10.00 -11.99 6.93
N PRO A 141 10.91 -11.02 6.75
CA PRO A 141 12.34 -11.32 6.77
C PRO A 141 12.82 -11.87 8.12
N TYR A 142 12.21 -11.47 9.24
CA TYR A 142 12.51 -12.03 10.54
C TYR A 142 12.12 -13.51 10.65
N ILE A 143 10.92 -13.88 10.20
CA ILE A 143 10.47 -15.28 10.16
C ILE A 143 11.36 -16.13 9.24
N LEU A 144 11.70 -15.62 8.04
CA LEU A 144 12.61 -16.31 7.12
C LEU A 144 13.98 -16.56 7.76
N PHE A 145 14.49 -15.59 8.49
CA PHE A 145 15.75 -15.74 9.22
C PHE A 145 15.66 -16.86 10.29
N LEU A 146 14.60 -16.93 11.07
CA LEU A 146 14.38 -17.99 12.06
C LEU A 146 14.32 -19.37 11.43
N ILE A 147 13.64 -19.49 10.28
CA ILE A 147 13.55 -20.78 9.54
C ILE A 147 14.94 -21.18 9.02
N GLN A 148 15.70 -20.24 8.47
CA GLN A 148 17.08 -20.54 8.00
C GLN A 148 18.01 -20.96 9.13
N GLN A 149 17.88 -20.34 10.30
CA GLN A 149 18.69 -20.69 11.47
C GLN A 149 18.33 -22.09 12.01
N SER A 150 17.06 -22.44 12.02
CA SER A 150 16.61 -23.77 12.47
C SER A 150 17.08 -24.89 11.52
N SER A 151 17.14 -24.63 10.22
CA SER A 151 17.62 -25.59 9.22
C SER A 151 19.14 -25.82 9.23
N GLN A 152 19.92 -24.94 9.85
CA GLN A 152 21.36 -25.11 10.00
C GLN A 152 21.76 -25.83 11.29
N MET A 153 20.81 -25.99 12.22
CA MET A 153 21.02 -26.71 13.50
C MET A 153 20.56 -28.17 13.46
N SER A 154 19.92 -28.61 12.40
CA SER A 154 19.51 -29.98 12.14
C SER A 154 20.47 -30.67 11.19
#